data_372b8c663064956b984f98f4d3fc8911
#
_entry.id   372b8c663064956b984f98f4d3fc8911
#
_cell.length_a   1.000
_cell.length_b   1.000
_cell.length_c   1.000
_cell.angle_alpha   90.00
_cell.angle_beta   90.00
_cell.angle_gamma   90.00
#
_symmetry.space_group_name_H-M   'P 1'
#
loop_
_entity.id
_entity.type
_entity.pdbx_description
1 polymer ?
#
loop_
_entity_poly.entity_id
_entity_poly.type
_entity_poly.pdbx_seq_one_letter_code
_entity_poly.pdbx_strand_id
1 'polypeptide(L)'
;VEDIVQENRSKVFNFIVKELTESSSLLSTERSNQPGVYYGRMTQPVVWFLLAKLALNAEVYTDDDWTDGSRPDGKSIFFEVEGQRLNAWQTVNYYCEKITAAGYTLEKDYTANFAVFNESSEENIFVIPMSKTLYTNQFIYLFRSRHYNHAKAYGLSGENGSSATKEVLETFGYDTP
;
A
#
# COMPACT_ATOMS: atom_id res chain seq x y z
N VAL A 1 18.59 -19.46 -21.08
CA VAL A 1 17.68 -18.45 -20.50
C VAL A 1 16.30 -19.03 -20.67
N GLU A 2 15.63 -19.39 -19.57
CA GLU A 2 14.23 -19.81 -19.62
C GLU A 2 13.37 -18.64 -20.07
N ASP A 3 12.41 -18.91 -20.96
CA ASP A 3 11.46 -17.89 -21.37
C ASP A 3 10.59 -17.47 -20.18
N ILE A 4 10.44 -16.16 -19.97
CA ILE A 4 9.56 -15.63 -18.93
C ILE A 4 8.13 -15.91 -19.35
N VAL A 5 7.43 -16.76 -18.59
CA VAL A 5 6.02 -17.09 -18.80
C VAL A 5 5.17 -16.27 -17.86
N GLN A 6 4.12 -15.64 -18.40
CA GLN A 6 3.12 -14.94 -17.58
C GLN A 6 2.25 -15.97 -16.86
N GLU A 7 2.15 -15.84 -15.54
CA GLU A 7 1.29 -16.65 -14.69
C GLU A 7 -0.07 -16.01 -14.47
N ASN A 8 -1.07 -16.82 -14.11
CA ASN A 8 -2.38 -16.34 -13.73
C ASN A 8 -2.31 -15.49 -12.46
N ARG A 9 -3.20 -14.51 -12.36
CA ARG A 9 -3.28 -13.60 -11.22
C ARG A 9 -3.48 -14.35 -9.90
N SER A 10 -4.40 -15.31 -9.88
CA SER A 10 -4.67 -16.15 -8.70
C SER A 10 -3.46 -16.93 -8.23
N LYS A 11 -2.64 -17.44 -9.15
CA LYS A 11 -1.41 -18.16 -8.80
C LYS A 11 -0.38 -17.24 -8.15
N VAL A 12 -0.20 -16.04 -8.72
CA VAL A 12 0.70 -15.02 -8.15
C VAL A 12 0.19 -14.55 -6.78
N PHE A 13 -1.12 -14.32 -6.64
CA PHE A 13 -1.75 -13.98 -5.37
C PHE A 13 -1.47 -15.03 -4.29
N ASN A 14 -1.74 -16.29 -4.58
CA ASN A 14 -1.50 -17.38 -3.64
C ASN A 14 -0.01 -17.51 -3.26
N PHE A 15 0.89 -17.31 -4.21
CA PHE A 15 2.33 -17.29 -3.95
C PHE A 15 2.70 -16.16 -2.98
N ILE A 16 2.22 -14.93 -3.21
CA ILE A 16 2.51 -13.78 -2.34
C ILE A 16 1.96 -14.00 -0.93
N VAL A 17 0.71 -14.48 -0.81
CA VAL A 17 0.11 -14.79 0.50
C VAL A 17 0.94 -15.80 1.26
N LYS A 18 1.37 -16.87 0.59
CA LYS A 18 2.22 -17.92 1.18
C LYS A 18 3.55 -17.33 1.67
N GLU A 19 4.29 -16.62 0.82
CA GLU A 19 5.59 -16.05 1.15
C GLU A 19 5.50 -15.08 2.33
N LEU A 20 4.49 -14.21 2.35
CA LEU A 20 4.27 -13.28 3.45
C LEU A 20 3.93 -14.00 4.76
N THR A 21 3.10 -15.05 4.70
CA THR A 21 2.72 -15.83 5.88
C THR A 21 3.91 -16.57 6.47
N GLU A 22 4.69 -17.25 5.63
CA GLU A 22 5.86 -18.02 6.05
C GLU A 22 6.99 -17.13 6.58
N SER A 23 7.23 -15.98 5.96
CA SER A 23 8.27 -15.05 6.38
C SER A 23 7.91 -14.23 7.63
N SER A 24 6.64 -14.06 7.94
CA SER A 24 6.19 -13.19 9.03
C SER A 24 6.87 -13.50 10.36
N SER A 25 6.94 -14.75 10.73
CA SER A 25 7.55 -15.20 12.01
C SER A 25 9.06 -14.95 12.12
N LEU A 26 9.72 -14.69 11.00
CA LEU A 26 11.17 -14.40 10.94
C LEU A 26 11.47 -12.91 11.17
N LEU A 27 10.45 -12.07 11.17
CA LEU A 27 10.57 -10.62 11.27
C LEU A 27 10.33 -10.15 12.71
N SER A 28 10.87 -8.96 13.02
CA SER A 28 10.61 -8.29 14.30
C SER A 28 9.15 -7.88 14.46
N THR A 29 8.65 -7.89 15.68
CA THR A 29 7.33 -7.35 16.06
C THR A 29 7.32 -5.84 16.24
N GLU A 30 8.48 -5.19 16.17
CA GLU A 30 8.61 -3.74 16.35
C GLU A 30 7.90 -2.96 15.24
N ARG A 31 7.48 -1.75 15.57
CA ARG A 31 6.84 -0.84 14.61
C ARG A 31 7.87 -0.24 13.66
N SER A 32 7.57 -0.25 12.37
CA SER A 32 8.42 0.30 11.31
C SER A 32 8.38 1.84 11.23
N ASN A 33 7.40 2.48 11.84
CA ASN A 33 7.22 3.93 11.83
C ASN A 33 7.83 4.64 13.06
N GLN A 34 8.45 3.91 13.97
CA GLN A 34 9.08 4.51 15.14
C GLN A 34 10.58 4.71 14.93
N PRO A 35 11.15 5.84 15.35
CA PRO A 35 12.60 6.06 15.30
C PRO A 35 13.37 4.94 16.00
N GLY A 36 14.40 4.41 15.35
CA GLY A 36 15.19 3.32 15.90
C GLY A 36 15.70 2.36 14.83
N VAL A 37 16.14 1.18 15.27
CA VAL A 37 16.76 0.16 14.41
C VAL A 37 15.81 -0.35 13.32
N TYR A 38 14.51 -0.38 13.61
CA TYR A 38 13.50 -0.91 12.68
C TYR A 38 12.78 0.15 11.85
N TYR A 39 13.14 1.44 11.99
CA TYR A 39 12.55 2.51 11.20
C TYR A 39 12.76 2.27 9.69
N GLY A 40 11.66 2.23 8.95
CA GLY A 40 11.66 1.96 7.52
C GLY A 40 12.01 0.53 7.11
N ARG A 41 12.01 -0.43 8.04
CA ARG A 41 12.26 -1.85 7.73
C ARG A 41 10.96 -2.64 7.66
N MET A 42 11.02 -3.76 6.93
CA MET A 42 9.96 -4.74 6.96
C MET A 42 9.91 -5.39 8.35
N THR A 43 8.74 -5.30 8.98
CA THR A 43 8.45 -5.90 10.30
C THR A 43 7.12 -6.65 10.23
N GLN A 44 6.77 -7.41 11.25
CA GLN A 44 5.51 -8.16 11.26
C GLN A 44 4.28 -7.27 11.03
N PRO A 45 4.14 -6.09 11.68
CA PRO A 45 3.00 -5.20 11.39
C PRO A 45 2.89 -4.79 9.92
N VAL A 46 4.01 -4.60 9.22
CA VAL A 46 4.00 -4.32 7.78
C VAL A 46 3.47 -5.51 6.98
N VAL A 47 3.90 -6.72 7.34
CA VAL A 47 3.39 -7.96 6.71
C VAL A 47 1.89 -8.13 6.98
N TRP A 48 1.42 -7.89 8.21
CA TRP A 48 0.00 -7.97 8.55
C TRP A 48 -0.82 -6.98 7.71
N PHE A 49 -0.31 -5.78 7.50
CA PHE A 49 -0.96 -4.80 6.63
C PHE A 49 -1.02 -5.26 5.16
N LEU A 50 0.05 -5.85 4.64
CA LEU A 50 0.06 -6.40 3.28
C LEU A 50 -0.94 -7.56 3.15
N LEU A 51 -1.01 -8.46 4.13
CA LEU A 51 -1.98 -9.54 4.16
C LEU A 51 -3.42 -9.03 4.27
N ALA A 52 -3.67 -7.99 5.08
CA ALA A 52 -4.98 -7.34 5.13
C ALA A 52 -5.37 -6.74 3.77
N LYS A 53 -4.45 -6.07 3.08
CA LYS A 53 -4.70 -5.52 1.73
C LYS A 53 -4.96 -6.61 0.70
N LEU A 54 -4.23 -7.72 0.76
CA LEU A 54 -4.45 -8.86 -0.13
C LEU A 54 -5.82 -9.49 0.12
N ALA A 55 -6.20 -9.67 1.39
CA ALA A 55 -7.51 -10.20 1.75
C ALA A 55 -8.65 -9.26 1.34
N LEU A 56 -8.48 -7.94 1.52
CA LEU A 56 -9.46 -6.93 1.11
C LEU A 56 -9.75 -6.95 -0.40
N ASN A 57 -8.75 -7.29 -1.20
CA ASN A 57 -8.85 -7.34 -2.66
C ASN A 57 -8.87 -8.78 -3.21
N ALA A 58 -9.14 -9.77 -2.36
CA ALA A 58 -9.08 -11.18 -2.73
C ALA A 58 -10.04 -11.54 -3.87
N GLU A 59 -11.23 -10.95 -3.91
CA GLU A 59 -12.19 -11.15 -5.01
C GLU A 59 -11.60 -10.79 -6.37
N VAL A 60 -10.84 -9.70 -6.43
CA VAL A 60 -10.17 -9.27 -7.68
C VAL A 60 -8.99 -10.17 -8.02
N TYR A 61 -8.20 -10.53 -7.01
CA TYR A 61 -6.95 -11.27 -7.21
C TYR A 61 -7.16 -12.76 -7.50
N THR A 62 -8.29 -13.33 -7.08
CA THR A 62 -8.66 -14.72 -7.36
C THR A 62 -9.50 -14.88 -8.63
N ASP A 63 -9.90 -13.79 -9.26
CA ASP A 63 -10.61 -13.76 -10.51
C ASP A 63 -9.62 -13.75 -11.70
N ASP A 64 -9.47 -14.87 -12.37
CA ASP A 64 -8.58 -15.01 -13.52
C ASP A 64 -9.24 -14.61 -14.86
N ASP A 65 -10.59 -14.51 -14.88
CA ASP A 65 -11.37 -14.09 -16.08
C ASP A 65 -12.48 -13.11 -15.70
N TRP A 66 -12.14 -11.86 -15.58
CA TRP A 66 -13.11 -10.80 -15.25
C TRP A 66 -14.12 -10.51 -16.38
N THR A 67 -14.02 -11.16 -17.54
CA THR A 67 -14.91 -10.96 -18.69
C THR A 67 -16.13 -11.88 -18.68
N ASP A 68 -16.12 -12.95 -17.89
CA ASP A 68 -17.16 -13.98 -17.87
C ASP A 68 -18.43 -13.57 -17.06
N GLY A 69 -18.42 -12.41 -16.41
CA GLY A 69 -19.53 -11.91 -15.59
C GLY A 69 -19.67 -12.60 -14.22
N SER A 70 -18.85 -13.63 -13.93
CA SER A 70 -18.75 -14.25 -12.61
C SER A 70 -17.80 -13.45 -11.72
N ARG A 71 -18.08 -13.41 -10.41
CA ARG A 71 -17.19 -12.76 -9.45
C ARG A 71 -17.02 -13.65 -8.24
N PRO A 72 -15.77 -13.90 -7.81
CA PRO A 72 -15.51 -14.56 -6.55
C PRO A 72 -16.10 -13.76 -5.39
N ASP A 73 -16.66 -14.45 -4.40
CA ASP A 73 -17.19 -13.84 -3.17
C ASP A 73 -16.15 -14.01 -2.05
N GLY A 74 -15.74 -12.91 -1.43
CA GLY A 74 -14.78 -12.90 -0.33
C GLY A 74 -15.17 -13.75 0.87
N LYS A 75 -16.48 -14.03 1.05
CA LYS A 75 -16.95 -15.00 2.05
C LYS A 75 -16.56 -16.44 1.75
N SER A 76 -16.27 -16.74 0.48
CA SER A 76 -15.88 -18.07 0.00
C SER A 76 -14.36 -18.20 -0.25
N ILE A 77 -13.60 -17.12 -0.11
CA ILE A 77 -12.15 -17.13 -0.21
C ILE A 77 -11.57 -17.22 1.19
N PHE A 78 -10.76 -18.24 1.46
CA PHE A 78 -10.26 -18.53 2.80
C PHE A 78 -8.75 -18.40 2.89
N PHE A 79 -8.31 -17.96 4.06
CA PHE A 79 -6.92 -17.84 4.46
C PHE A 79 -6.66 -18.69 5.71
N GLU A 80 -5.51 -19.32 5.75
CA GLU A 80 -5.02 -19.98 6.98
C GLU A 80 -4.23 -18.96 7.80
N VAL A 81 -4.79 -18.53 8.93
CA VAL A 81 -4.25 -17.47 9.77
C VAL A 81 -4.02 -18.00 11.18
N GLU A 82 -2.78 -18.25 11.55
CA GLU A 82 -2.38 -18.75 12.90
C GLU A 82 -3.20 -19.96 13.36
N GLY A 83 -3.40 -20.92 12.47
CA GLY A 83 -4.17 -22.14 12.72
C GLY A 83 -5.69 -22.00 12.67
N GLN A 84 -6.19 -20.84 12.25
CA GLN A 84 -7.62 -20.58 12.04
C GLN A 84 -7.88 -20.44 10.54
N ARG A 85 -9.02 -20.96 10.09
CA ARG A 85 -9.51 -20.77 8.73
C ARG A 85 -10.49 -19.61 8.69
N LEU A 86 -10.06 -18.45 8.19
CA LEU A 86 -10.84 -17.22 8.11
C LEU A 86 -11.18 -16.89 6.67
N ASN A 87 -12.39 -16.39 6.40
CA ASN A 87 -12.67 -15.84 5.08
C ASN A 87 -11.98 -14.48 4.87
N ALA A 88 -12.02 -13.94 3.64
CA ALA A 88 -11.31 -12.73 3.30
C ALA A 88 -11.64 -11.56 4.25
N TRP A 89 -12.91 -11.33 4.55
CA TRP A 89 -13.34 -10.23 5.43
C TRP A 89 -12.94 -10.42 6.88
N GLN A 90 -13.03 -11.65 7.39
CA GLN A 90 -12.53 -11.99 8.72
C GLN A 90 -11.02 -11.82 8.81
N THR A 91 -10.30 -12.16 7.75
CA THR A 91 -8.83 -12.00 7.67
C THR A 91 -8.43 -10.53 7.71
N VAL A 92 -9.17 -9.64 7.01
CA VAL A 92 -8.95 -8.19 7.10
C VAL A 92 -9.10 -7.71 8.54
N ASN A 93 -10.21 -8.04 9.18
CA ASN A 93 -10.47 -7.61 10.56
C ASN A 93 -9.39 -8.13 11.51
N TYR A 94 -9.04 -9.40 11.41
CA TYR A 94 -7.99 -10.02 12.22
C TYR A 94 -6.66 -9.25 12.17
N TYR A 95 -6.18 -8.95 10.98
CA TYR A 95 -4.92 -8.23 10.83
C TYR A 95 -5.02 -6.76 11.21
N CYS A 96 -6.15 -6.11 10.96
CA CYS A 96 -6.37 -4.73 11.43
C CYS A 96 -6.36 -4.64 12.96
N GLU A 97 -6.98 -5.60 13.65
CA GLU A 97 -6.94 -5.68 15.12
C GLU A 97 -5.51 -5.90 15.64
N LYS A 98 -4.72 -6.77 15.00
CA LYS A 98 -3.30 -6.96 15.35
C LYS A 98 -2.48 -5.70 15.16
N ILE A 99 -2.68 -4.95 14.08
CA ILE A 99 -2.00 -3.68 13.81
C ILE A 99 -2.35 -2.65 14.89
N THR A 100 -3.64 -2.54 15.24
CA THR A 100 -4.09 -1.66 16.32
C THR A 100 -3.47 -2.07 17.67
N ALA A 101 -3.46 -3.36 17.97
CA ALA A 101 -2.84 -3.90 19.19
C ALA A 101 -1.32 -3.67 19.25
N ALA A 102 -0.65 -3.57 18.09
CA ALA A 102 0.77 -3.20 18.00
C ALA A 102 1.02 -1.70 18.24
N GLY A 103 -0.04 -0.89 18.45
CA GLY A 103 0.05 0.52 18.84
C GLY A 103 0.00 1.51 17.68
N TYR A 104 -0.40 1.08 16.48
CA TYR A 104 -0.73 2.02 15.41
C TYR A 104 -2.09 2.66 15.65
N THR A 105 -2.20 3.96 15.40
CA THR A 105 -3.44 4.74 15.59
C THR A 105 -3.59 5.73 14.44
N LEU A 106 -4.82 6.12 14.15
CA LEU A 106 -5.08 7.16 13.17
C LEU A 106 -4.61 8.52 13.68
N GLU A 107 -4.00 9.32 12.82
CA GLU A 107 -3.66 10.69 13.10
C GLU A 107 -4.92 11.55 13.28
N LYS A 108 -4.88 12.47 14.25
CA LYS A 108 -5.98 13.41 14.48
C LYS A 108 -6.14 14.39 13.32
N ASP A 109 -5.03 14.80 12.75
CA ASP A 109 -4.96 15.61 11.55
C ASP A 109 -4.43 14.76 10.40
N TYR A 110 -5.30 14.40 9.46
CA TYR A 110 -4.97 13.62 8.27
C TYR A 110 -3.78 14.20 7.50
N THR A 111 -3.66 15.54 7.45
CA THR A 111 -2.60 16.22 6.69
C THR A 111 -1.22 16.03 7.33
N ALA A 112 -1.14 15.69 8.61
CA ALA A 112 0.12 15.42 9.31
C ALA A 112 0.88 14.24 8.68
N ASN A 113 0.18 13.25 8.14
CA ASN A 113 0.79 12.10 7.45
C ASN A 113 1.59 12.49 6.21
N PHE A 114 1.29 13.65 5.61
CA PHE A 114 1.89 14.14 4.37
C PHE A 114 2.78 15.37 4.57
N ALA A 115 3.00 15.78 5.81
CA ALA A 115 3.92 16.86 6.14
C ALA A 115 5.37 16.51 5.74
N VAL A 116 6.20 17.53 5.54
CA VAL A 116 7.62 17.33 5.21
C VAL A 116 8.36 16.57 6.31
N PHE A 117 7.97 16.82 7.57
CA PHE A 117 8.48 16.13 8.75
C PHE A 117 7.35 15.29 9.34
N ASN A 118 7.13 14.13 8.76
CA ASN A 118 6.08 13.20 9.16
C ASN A 118 6.59 11.91 9.81
N GLU A 119 7.85 11.92 10.24
CA GLU A 119 8.50 10.78 10.89
C GLU A 119 7.90 10.38 12.23
N SER A 120 7.08 11.25 12.82
CA SER A 120 6.36 10.98 14.06
C SER A 120 4.95 10.44 13.88
N SER A 121 4.51 10.22 12.64
CA SER A 121 3.17 9.70 12.37
C SER A 121 2.96 8.33 13.01
N GLU A 122 1.90 8.22 13.82
CA GLU A 122 1.47 6.97 14.42
C GLU A 122 0.61 6.11 13.48
N GLU A 123 0.17 6.68 12.35
CA GLU A 123 -0.68 6.03 11.35
C GLU A 123 0.12 5.36 10.24
N ASN A 124 1.25 5.92 9.84
CA ASN A 124 2.08 5.36 8.77
C ASN A 124 2.65 4.00 9.18
N ILE A 125 2.22 2.91 8.53
CA ILE A 125 2.62 1.55 8.88
C ILE A 125 4.00 1.21 8.32
N PHE A 126 4.27 1.57 7.07
CA PHE A 126 5.57 1.38 6.42
C PHE A 126 6.02 2.68 5.79
N VAL A 127 7.25 3.06 6.08
CA VAL A 127 7.86 4.29 5.58
C VAL A 127 9.15 3.97 4.82
N ILE A 128 9.41 4.73 3.77
CA ILE A 128 10.70 4.76 3.11
C ILE A 128 11.38 6.05 3.55
N PRO A 129 12.35 6.00 4.47
CA PRO A 129 13.01 7.20 4.98
C PRO A 129 13.70 7.95 3.85
N MET A 130 13.36 9.22 3.69
CA MET A 130 13.94 10.09 2.67
C MET A 130 14.87 11.10 3.32
N SER A 131 15.98 11.36 2.68
CA SER A 131 16.96 12.32 3.16
C SER A 131 17.36 13.28 2.03
N LYS A 132 17.39 14.56 2.34
CA LYS A 132 17.86 15.59 1.43
C LYS A 132 19.27 15.33 0.89
N THR A 133 20.11 14.69 1.68
CA THR A 133 21.53 14.49 1.37
C THR A 133 21.87 13.07 0.94
N LEU A 134 21.16 12.07 1.48
CA LEU A 134 21.47 10.65 1.25
C LEU A 134 20.67 10.04 0.12
N TYR A 135 19.45 10.56 -0.11
CA TYR A 135 18.54 10.05 -1.12
C TYR A 135 18.07 11.19 -2.03
N THR A 136 18.97 11.69 -2.84
CA THR A 136 18.69 12.70 -3.89
C THR A 136 17.91 12.05 -5.02
N ASN A 137 16.61 11.77 -4.80
CA ASN A 137 16.16 10.74 -5.56
C ASN A 137 15.08 11.11 -6.57
N GLN A 138 14.98 10.19 -7.44
CA GLN A 138 14.23 10.20 -8.68
C GLN A 138 12.73 9.94 -8.51
N PHE A 139 12.26 9.49 -7.35
CA PHE A 139 10.83 9.28 -7.09
C PHE A 139 10.01 10.57 -7.20
N ILE A 140 10.64 11.71 -7.01
CA ILE A 140 9.99 13.01 -7.22
C ILE A 140 9.41 13.15 -8.63
N TYR A 141 9.99 12.47 -9.62
CA TYR A 141 9.47 12.51 -10.99
C TYR A 141 8.15 11.79 -11.15
N LEU A 142 7.87 10.77 -10.36
CA LEU A 142 6.62 10.02 -10.39
C LEU A 142 5.43 10.84 -9.89
N PHE A 143 5.68 11.84 -9.07
CA PHE A 143 4.65 12.68 -8.42
C PHE A 143 4.59 14.11 -8.97
N ARG A 144 5.39 14.43 -9.97
CA ARG A 144 5.31 15.73 -10.64
C ARG A 144 4.07 15.77 -11.53
N SER A 145 3.06 16.50 -11.09
CA SER A 145 1.84 16.77 -11.86
C SER A 145 1.80 18.20 -12.43
N ARG A 146 2.84 19.01 -12.19
CA ARG A 146 2.87 20.39 -12.65
C ARG A 146 3.23 20.48 -14.12
N HIS A 147 2.36 21.12 -14.90
CA HIS A 147 2.66 21.49 -16.26
C HIS A 147 3.91 22.41 -16.30
N TYR A 148 4.82 22.18 -17.26
CA TYR A 148 6.08 22.93 -17.31
C TYR A 148 5.93 24.44 -17.42
N ASN A 149 4.89 24.93 -18.09
CA ASN A 149 4.63 26.38 -18.19
C ASN A 149 4.28 27.02 -16.85
N HIS A 150 3.47 26.33 -16.02
CA HIS A 150 3.14 26.80 -14.68
C HIS A 150 4.37 26.76 -13.76
N ALA A 151 5.13 25.67 -13.82
CA ALA A 151 6.34 25.54 -13.04
C ALA A 151 7.37 26.65 -13.38
N LYS A 152 7.55 26.95 -14.66
CA LYS A 152 8.45 27.99 -15.13
C LYS A 152 8.06 29.37 -14.62
N ALA A 153 6.77 29.69 -14.55
CA ALA A 153 6.28 30.96 -14.01
C ALA A 153 6.70 31.20 -12.56
N TYR A 154 6.96 30.12 -11.81
CA TYR A 154 7.40 30.15 -10.41
C TYR A 154 8.89 29.80 -10.23
N GLY A 155 9.68 29.77 -11.29
CA GLY A 155 11.09 29.38 -11.23
C GLY A 155 11.34 27.90 -10.85
N LEU A 156 10.35 27.04 -11.09
CA LEU A 156 10.40 25.62 -10.76
C LEU A 156 10.52 24.75 -12.02
N SER A 157 10.94 23.52 -11.84
CA SER A 157 10.86 22.50 -12.89
C SER A 157 9.49 21.83 -12.90
N GLY A 158 8.96 21.57 -14.08
CA GLY A 158 7.72 20.83 -14.29
C GLY A 158 7.85 19.86 -15.44
N GLU A 159 6.92 18.92 -15.51
CA GLU A 159 6.84 17.90 -16.54
C GLU A 159 5.40 17.64 -16.94
N ASN A 160 5.18 17.16 -18.15
CA ASN A 160 3.84 16.91 -18.69
C ASN A 160 3.42 15.44 -18.59
N GLY A 161 4.10 14.64 -17.75
CA GLY A 161 3.91 13.20 -17.69
C GLY A 161 2.66 12.75 -16.95
N SER A 162 2.17 13.56 -16.01
CA SER A 162 1.01 13.20 -15.18
C SER A 162 0.02 14.35 -15.12
N SER A 163 -1.26 14.05 -15.30
CA SER A 163 -2.36 15.00 -15.17
C SER A 163 -3.54 14.35 -14.45
N ALA A 164 -4.32 15.16 -13.75
CA ALA A 164 -5.55 14.69 -13.13
C ALA A 164 -6.58 14.26 -14.19
N THR A 165 -7.32 13.21 -13.90
CA THR A 165 -8.49 12.85 -14.71
C THR A 165 -9.69 13.75 -14.37
N LYS A 166 -10.71 13.70 -15.20
CA LYS A 166 -11.94 14.45 -14.97
C LYS A 166 -12.60 14.06 -13.63
N GLU A 167 -12.61 12.79 -13.32
CA GLU A 167 -13.19 12.24 -12.09
C GLU A 167 -12.49 12.79 -10.83
N VAL A 168 -11.17 13.01 -10.89
CA VAL A 168 -10.44 13.65 -9.79
C VAL A 168 -10.92 15.07 -9.58
N LEU A 169 -11.08 15.85 -10.66
CA LEU A 169 -11.60 17.22 -10.56
C LEU A 169 -13.00 17.26 -9.95
N GLU A 170 -13.89 16.38 -10.41
CA GLU A 170 -15.26 16.27 -9.88
C GLU A 170 -15.25 15.87 -8.38
N THR A 171 -14.41 14.93 -7.99
CA THR A 171 -14.26 14.48 -6.59
C THR A 171 -13.83 15.62 -5.67
N PHE A 172 -12.96 16.51 -6.15
CA PHE A 172 -12.50 17.68 -5.40
C PHE A 172 -13.40 18.92 -5.57
N GLY A 173 -14.57 18.78 -6.18
CA GLY A 173 -15.57 19.84 -6.29
C GLY A 173 -15.23 20.93 -7.30
N TYR A 174 -14.36 20.66 -8.27
CA TYR A 174 -14.14 21.56 -9.40
C TYR A 174 -15.22 21.32 -10.45
N ASP A 175 -16.02 22.34 -10.72
CA ASP A 175 -16.93 22.31 -11.86
C ASP A 175 -16.10 22.27 -13.14
N THR A 176 -16.30 21.25 -13.93
CA THR A 176 -15.76 21.21 -15.29
C THR A 176 -16.64 22.06 -16.18
N PRO A 177 -16.10 23.01 -16.96
CA PRO A 177 -16.88 23.83 -17.89
C PRO A 177 -17.54 22.99 -19.00
#